data_ea8bada44879c88b3d9345cdbb8d2103
#
_entry.id   ea8bada44879c88b3d9345cdbb8d2103
#
_cell.length_a   1.000
_cell.length_b   1.000
_cell.length_c   1.000
_cell.angle_alpha   90.00
_cell.angle_beta   90.00
_cell.angle_gamma   90.00
#
_symmetry.space_group_name_H-M   'P 1'
#
loop_
_entity.id
_entity.type
_entity.pdbx_description
1 polymer ?
#
loop_
_entity_poly.entity_id
_entity_poly.type
_entity_poly.pdbx_seq_one_letter_code
_entity_poly.pdbx_strand_id
1 'polypeptide(L)'
;QATDLINCHSHMTYTMIKERHAEKTNFVPHSLPGNLFYKMHVEEITMHRSNLLGEDRKDHFVGIWVNRNAKRKRPSDLLVSWSLFLQNLEKMHGHRNATLIMHTEPEDTEGPNLFKVVEELNIQENVFFSRDRIEFEKMNVLYNISDFCINTSYAEGFGLSTLEAMMTGTPIIAPKTGGLTRQVVDHNNGTHNGVALDIDFKTMVGSQTVPYIYEDYVQSENFATAMMSIHELSKKEKNALSRKVKKYASEEFSHQATIDLWHNTMIKTISDFKNRENWQIEEI
;
A
#
# COMPACT_ATOMS: atom_id res chain seq x y z
N GLN A 1 3.33 -33.72 -1.39
CA GLN A 1 2.95 -33.11 -2.68
C GLN A 1 1.44 -32.80 -2.71
N ALA A 2 1.02 -31.80 -1.94
CA ALA A 2 -0.40 -31.55 -1.72
C ALA A 2 -1.05 -30.58 -2.77
N THR A 3 -0.27 -30.02 -3.69
CA THR A 3 -0.79 -29.07 -4.69
C THR A 3 -0.05 -29.14 -6.02
N ASP A 4 -0.77 -28.92 -7.10
CA ASP A 4 -0.26 -28.97 -8.48
C ASP A 4 0.12 -27.59 -9.02
N LEU A 5 -0.44 -26.53 -8.47
CA LEU A 5 -0.23 -25.15 -8.87
C LEU A 5 -0.08 -24.24 -7.66
N ILE A 6 0.91 -23.33 -7.71
CA ILE A 6 1.12 -22.29 -6.72
C ILE A 6 1.16 -20.95 -7.45
N ASN A 7 0.12 -20.14 -7.31
CA ASN A 7 0.10 -18.75 -7.79
C ASN A 7 0.38 -17.80 -6.64
N CYS A 8 1.50 -17.10 -6.72
CA CYS A 8 1.96 -16.16 -5.71
C CYS A 8 1.56 -14.73 -6.09
N HIS A 9 0.93 -14.01 -5.17
CA HIS A 9 0.53 -12.61 -5.38
C HIS A 9 1.66 -11.62 -5.08
N SER A 10 2.58 -11.99 -4.19
CA SER A 10 3.81 -11.23 -3.92
C SER A 10 4.97 -11.79 -4.72
N HIS A 11 5.74 -10.91 -5.38
CA HIS A 11 6.94 -11.32 -6.10
C HIS A 11 8.01 -11.90 -5.15
N MET A 12 8.11 -11.37 -3.94
CA MET A 12 9.01 -11.91 -2.91
C MET A 12 8.66 -13.37 -2.58
N THR A 13 7.38 -13.66 -2.31
CA THR A 13 6.90 -15.02 -2.04
C THR A 13 7.15 -15.95 -3.25
N TYR A 14 6.89 -15.44 -4.46
CA TYR A 14 7.18 -16.17 -5.69
C TYR A 14 8.65 -16.58 -5.78
N THR A 15 9.58 -15.66 -5.55
CA THR A 15 11.02 -15.94 -5.61
C THR A 15 11.41 -17.03 -4.61
N MET A 16 10.96 -16.91 -3.35
CA MET A 16 11.26 -17.88 -2.29
C MET A 16 10.72 -19.29 -2.57
N ILE A 17 9.49 -19.37 -3.09
CA ILE A 17 8.87 -20.69 -3.37
C ILE A 17 9.44 -21.29 -4.64
N LYS A 18 9.71 -20.48 -5.66
CA LYS A 18 10.29 -20.93 -6.93
C LYS A 18 11.64 -21.60 -6.78
N GLU A 19 12.45 -21.20 -5.80
CA GLU A 19 13.72 -21.88 -5.50
C GLU A 19 13.56 -23.37 -5.21
N ARG A 20 12.41 -23.80 -4.67
CA ARG A 20 12.12 -25.17 -4.29
C ARG A 20 11.13 -25.90 -5.21
N HIS A 21 10.27 -25.15 -5.87
CA HIS A 21 9.13 -25.65 -6.63
C HIS A 21 8.93 -24.88 -7.94
N ALA A 22 10.00 -24.73 -8.75
CA ALA A 22 10.00 -23.92 -9.96
C ALA A 22 8.93 -24.35 -10.97
N GLU A 23 8.70 -25.66 -11.08
CA GLU A 23 7.84 -26.29 -12.09
C GLU A 23 6.35 -25.95 -11.92
N LYS A 24 5.92 -25.60 -10.72
CA LYS A 24 4.50 -25.34 -10.38
C LYS A 24 4.23 -23.95 -9.79
N THR A 25 5.26 -23.11 -9.70
CA THR A 25 5.16 -21.79 -9.06
C THR A 25 5.10 -20.71 -10.12
N ASN A 26 4.08 -19.85 -10.04
CA ASN A 26 3.90 -18.70 -10.91
C ASN A 26 3.72 -17.42 -10.09
N PHE A 27 4.12 -16.30 -10.69
CA PHE A 27 3.81 -14.98 -10.16
C PHE A 27 2.54 -14.47 -10.85
N VAL A 28 1.47 -14.32 -10.09
CA VAL A 28 0.19 -13.78 -10.55
C VAL A 28 -0.23 -12.70 -9.55
N PRO A 29 0.11 -11.44 -9.79
CA PRO A 29 -0.21 -10.34 -8.87
C PRO A 29 -1.72 -10.14 -8.76
N HIS A 30 -2.16 -9.48 -7.68
CA HIS A 30 -3.48 -8.88 -7.66
C HIS A 30 -3.56 -7.74 -8.65
N SER A 31 -4.77 -7.48 -9.14
CA SER A 31 -5.09 -6.37 -10.00
C SER A 31 -6.45 -5.78 -9.64
N LEU A 32 -6.74 -4.61 -10.17
CA LEU A 32 -8.02 -3.93 -9.98
C LEU A 32 -8.65 -3.63 -11.34
N PRO A 33 -9.98 -3.78 -11.49
CA PRO A 33 -10.68 -3.31 -12.68
C PRO A 33 -10.44 -1.81 -12.89
N GLY A 34 -10.05 -1.45 -14.10
CA GLY A 34 -9.62 -0.07 -14.40
C GLY A 34 -10.73 1.00 -14.33
N ASN A 35 -11.98 0.59 -14.18
CA ASN A 35 -13.12 1.49 -14.00
C ASN A 35 -13.44 1.82 -12.53
N LEU A 36 -12.81 1.15 -11.56
CA LEU A 36 -13.05 1.40 -10.13
C LEU A 36 -12.17 2.51 -9.58
N PHE A 37 -10.90 2.53 -9.97
CA PHE A 37 -9.93 3.52 -9.52
C PHE A 37 -9.27 4.19 -10.72
N TYR A 38 -9.46 5.49 -10.86
CA TYR A 38 -8.97 6.27 -12.00
C TYR A 38 -8.65 7.70 -11.57
N LYS A 39 -7.80 8.37 -12.33
CA LYS A 39 -7.46 9.78 -12.09
C LYS A 39 -8.62 10.67 -12.51
N MET A 40 -9.13 11.46 -11.57
CA MET A 40 -10.17 12.46 -11.78
C MET A 40 -9.60 13.73 -12.41
N HIS A 41 -10.46 14.56 -13.00
CA HIS A 41 -10.09 15.88 -13.48
C HIS A 41 -9.77 16.85 -12.34
N VAL A 42 -8.90 17.81 -12.59
CA VAL A 42 -8.41 18.74 -11.55
C VAL A 42 -9.55 19.53 -10.92
N GLU A 43 -10.53 19.93 -11.71
CA GLU A 43 -11.70 20.68 -11.27
C GLU A 43 -12.55 19.86 -10.29
N GLU A 44 -12.74 18.55 -10.58
CA GLU A 44 -13.45 17.62 -9.69
C GLU A 44 -12.70 17.43 -8.37
N ILE A 45 -11.37 17.25 -8.45
CA ILE A 45 -10.52 17.10 -7.26
C ILE A 45 -10.62 18.36 -6.38
N THR A 46 -10.56 19.54 -6.97
CA THR A 46 -10.67 20.81 -6.25
C THR A 46 -12.03 20.95 -5.57
N MET A 47 -13.11 20.63 -6.27
CA MET A 47 -14.47 20.62 -5.72
C MET A 47 -14.59 19.63 -4.54
N HIS A 48 -14.07 18.41 -4.70
CA HIS A 48 -14.12 17.42 -3.62
C HIS A 48 -13.27 17.81 -2.41
N ARG A 49 -12.11 18.46 -2.61
CA ARG A 49 -11.30 19.00 -1.49
C ARG A 49 -12.09 20.06 -0.72
N SER A 50 -12.70 21.03 -1.37
CA SER A 50 -13.55 22.03 -0.72
C SER A 50 -14.71 21.39 0.05
N ASN A 51 -15.38 20.40 -0.53
CA ASN A 51 -16.54 19.76 0.07
C ASN A 51 -16.18 18.85 1.28
N LEU A 52 -15.06 18.13 1.22
CA LEU A 52 -14.70 17.14 2.24
C LEU A 52 -13.77 17.69 3.33
N LEU A 53 -12.87 18.60 2.97
CA LEU A 53 -11.90 19.17 3.90
C LEU A 53 -12.34 20.54 4.44
N GLY A 54 -13.27 21.21 3.75
CA GLY A 54 -13.66 22.59 4.01
C GLY A 54 -12.77 23.61 3.30
N GLU A 55 -13.25 24.85 3.19
CA GLU A 55 -12.56 25.93 2.47
C GLU A 55 -11.22 26.33 3.13
N ASP A 56 -11.10 26.16 4.44
CA ASP A 56 -9.90 26.42 5.24
C ASP A 56 -8.78 25.37 5.03
N ARG A 57 -9.13 24.15 4.62
CA ARG A 57 -8.20 23.03 4.48
C ARG A 57 -8.06 22.48 3.06
N LYS A 58 -8.79 23.02 2.09
CA LYS A 58 -8.76 22.53 0.69
C LYS A 58 -7.35 22.54 0.07
N ASP A 59 -6.50 23.45 0.52
CA ASP A 59 -5.12 23.61 0.04
C ASP A 59 -4.08 22.92 0.94
N HIS A 60 -4.51 22.20 1.97
CA HIS A 60 -3.60 21.40 2.82
C HIS A 60 -2.86 20.34 2.00
N PHE A 61 -1.67 20.00 2.46
CA PHE A 61 -0.99 18.79 2.04
C PHE A 61 -1.69 17.57 2.65
N VAL A 62 -2.21 16.67 1.81
CA VAL A 62 -3.11 15.60 2.25
C VAL A 62 -2.45 14.25 2.10
N GLY A 63 -2.29 13.54 3.22
CA GLY A 63 -1.94 12.12 3.25
C GLY A 63 -3.16 11.24 3.45
N ILE A 64 -3.12 10.01 2.93
CA ILE A 64 -4.15 8.99 3.18
C ILE A 64 -3.53 7.67 3.63
N TRP A 65 -4.16 7.06 4.63
CA TRP A 65 -3.87 5.71 5.09
C TRP A 65 -5.16 4.89 5.15
N VAL A 66 -5.20 3.77 4.44
CA VAL A 66 -6.37 2.90 4.32
C VAL A 66 -5.99 1.50 4.76
N ASN A 67 -6.35 1.14 5.96
CA ASN A 67 -6.09 -0.18 6.54
C ASN A 67 -7.02 -0.40 7.74
N ARG A 68 -7.20 -1.67 8.14
CA ARG A 68 -7.75 -2.01 9.44
C ARG A 68 -6.80 -1.51 10.54
N ASN A 69 -7.33 -0.96 11.61
CA ASN A 69 -6.56 -0.64 12.81
C ASN A 69 -6.13 -1.94 13.50
N ALA A 70 -4.98 -2.47 13.11
CA ALA A 70 -4.39 -3.69 13.65
C ALA A 70 -2.89 -3.50 13.87
N LYS A 71 -2.32 -4.16 14.88
CA LYS A 71 -0.91 -4.00 15.30
C LYS A 71 0.07 -4.10 14.13
N ARG A 72 -0.11 -5.10 13.24
CA ARG A 72 0.78 -5.32 12.09
C ARG A 72 0.78 -4.16 11.07
N LYS A 73 -0.23 -3.31 11.09
CA LYS A 73 -0.37 -2.13 10.21
C LYS A 73 0.28 -0.86 10.77
N ARG A 74 0.73 -0.90 12.02
CA ARG A 74 1.48 0.17 12.71
C ARG A 74 0.80 1.55 12.68
N PRO A 75 -0.50 1.66 13.00
CA PRO A 75 -1.17 2.96 12.95
C PRO A 75 -0.62 3.98 13.95
N SER A 76 -0.15 3.54 15.14
CA SER A 76 0.49 4.46 16.11
C SER A 76 1.81 5.02 15.58
N ASP A 77 2.65 4.18 14.95
CA ASP A 77 3.92 4.65 14.36
C ASP A 77 3.66 5.63 13.20
N LEU A 78 2.58 5.43 12.45
CA LEU A 78 2.13 6.40 11.46
C LEU A 78 1.82 7.75 12.12
N LEU A 79 1.06 7.76 13.22
CA LEU A 79 0.69 8.99 13.93
C LEU A 79 1.91 9.68 14.55
N VAL A 80 2.87 8.92 15.09
CA VAL A 80 4.16 9.46 15.52
C VAL A 80 4.92 10.09 14.34
N SER A 81 5.01 9.38 13.22
CA SER A 81 5.66 9.88 12.01
C SER A 81 4.98 11.15 11.48
N TRP A 82 3.65 11.20 11.53
CA TRP A 82 2.87 12.36 11.14
C TRP A 82 3.12 13.55 12.06
N SER A 83 3.19 13.33 13.38
CA SER A 83 3.55 14.38 14.36
C SER A 83 4.94 14.96 14.08
N LEU A 84 5.93 14.11 13.80
CA LEU A 84 7.27 14.53 13.43
C LEU A 84 7.29 15.33 12.11
N PHE A 85 6.52 14.88 11.12
CA PHE A 85 6.36 15.61 9.87
C PHE A 85 5.76 16.99 10.09
N LEU A 86 4.70 17.13 10.90
CA LEU A 86 4.08 18.42 11.23
C LEU A 86 5.05 19.37 11.96
N GLN A 87 5.88 18.85 12.87
CA GLN A 87 6.93 19.62 13.53
C GLN A 87 7.98 20.13 12.54
N ASN A 88 8.41 19.29 11.61
CA ASN A 88 9.34 19.67 10.55
C ASN A 88 8.73 20.73 9.62
N LEU A 89 7.47 20.54 9.23
CA LEU A 89 6.73 21.48 8.39
C LEU A 89 6.61 22.85 9.06
N GLU A 90 6.25 22.90 10.34
CA GLU A 90 6.18 24.13 11.11
C GLU A 90 7.54 24.83 11.25
N LYS A 91 8.60 24.05 11.50
CA LYS A 91 9.97 24.58 11.62
C LYS A 91 10.46 25.16 10.28
N MET A 92 10.14 24.52 9.15
CA MET A 92 10.65 24.94 7.84
C MET A 92 9.76 26.01 7.17
N HIS A 93 8.45 25.96 7.36
CA HIS A 93 7.49 26.79 6.63
C HIS A 93 6.62 27.67 7.53
N GLY A 94 6.70 27.54 8.86
CA GLY A 94 5.93 28.35 9.82
C GLY A 94 4.46 28.00 9.95
N HIS A 95 4.04 26.80 9.48
CA HIS A 95 2.65 26.34 9.53
C HIS A 95 2.55 24.82 9.60
N ARG A 96 1.34 24.32 9.93
CA ARG A 96 0.98 22.88 9.92
C ARG A 96 -0.15 22.58 8.91
N ASN A 97 -0.16 23.25 7.75
CA ASN A 97 -1.22 23.11 6.76
C ASN A 97 -1.17 21.73 6.06
N ALA A 98 -1.45 20.69 6.82
CA ALA A 98 -1.49 19.31 6.35
C ALA A 98 -2.59 18.53 7.06
N THR A 99 -3.18 17.54 6.38
CA THR A 99 -4.25 16.69 6.90
C THR A 99 -3.96 15.23 6.56
N LEU A 100 -3.98 14.35 7.56
CA LEU A 100 -3.92 12.92 7.38
C LEU A 100 -5.33 12.33 7.43
N ILE A 101 -5.78 11.72 6.35
CA ILE A 101 -7.02 10.96 6.32
C ILE A 101 -6.69 9.51 6.69
N MET A 102 -7.29 9.01 7.76
CA MET A 102 -7.21 7.62 8.17
C MET A 102 -8.57 6.94 7.94
N HIS A 103 -8.66 6.12 6.88
CA HIS A 103 -9.86 5.32 6.63
C HIS A 103 -9.77 4.01 7.40
N THR A 104 -10.34 4.00 8.59
CA THR A 104 -10.26 2.90 9.56
C THR A 104 -11.27 3.07 10.69
N GLU A 105 -11.52 2.00 11.45
CA GLU A 105 -12.17 2.09 12.77
C GLU A 105 -11.10 2.42 13.84
N PRO A 106 -11.11 3.63 14.44
CA PRO A 106 -10.08 4.06 15.39
C PRO A 106 -10.05 3.28 16.68
N GLU A 107 -11.13 2.60 17.04
CA GLU A 107 -11.30 1.84 18.29
C GLU A 107 -11.38 0.32 18.04
N ASP A 108 -10.89 -0.16 16.89
CA ASP A 108 -10.81 -1.61 16.61
C ASP A 108 -9.96 -2.30 17.68
N THR A 109 -10.47 -3.40 18.23
CA THR A 109 -9.83 -4.15 19.32
C THR A 109 -8.53 -4.83 18.94
N GLU A 110 -8.22 -4.97 17.65
CA GLU A 110 -6.95 -5.51 17.12
C GLU A 110 -5.79 -4.49 17.18
N GLY A 111 -6.12 -3.23 17.41
CA GLY A 111 -5.17 -2.12 17.43
C GLY A 111 -5.29 -1.22 18.66
N PRO A 112 -4.55 -0.12 18.68
CA PRO A 112 -4.64 0.90 19.73
C PRO A 112 -5.89 1.76 19.57
N ASN A 113 -6.31 2.43 20.65
CA ASN A 113 -7.30 3.50 20.55
C ASN A 113 -6.64 4.73 19.90
N LEU A 114 -6.93 4.97 18.61
CA LEU A 114 -6.26 6.01 17.83
C LEU A 114 -6.69 7.42 18.24
N PHE A 115 -7.88 7.62 18.80
CA PHE A 115 -8.29 8.92 19.34
C PHE A 115 -7.36 9.36 20.49
N LYS A 116 -7.03 8.42 21.40
CA LYS A 116 -6.11 8.72 22.51
C LYS A 116 -4.69 8.97 22.02
N VAL A 117 -4.24 8.24 21.00
CA VAL A 117 -2.90 8.47 20.41
C VAL A 117 -2.82 9.86 19.77
N VAL A 118 -3.85 10.27 19.03
CA VAL A 118 -3.92 11.60 18.39
C VAL A 118 -3.96 12.71 19.44
N GLU A 119 -4.69 12.51 20.53
CA GLU A 119 -4.76 13.44 21.68
C GLU A 119 -3.39 13.59 22.36
N GLU A 120 -2.73 12.50 22.70
CA GLU A 120 -1.41 12.49 23.34
C GLU A 120 -0.33 13.20 22.49
N LEU A 121 -0.42 13.04 21.16
CA LEU A 121 0.50 13.67 20.21
C LEU A 121 0.15 15.14 19.89
N ASN A 122 -0.98 15.66 20.36
CA ASN A 122 -1.50 17.01 20.07
C ASN A 122 -1.60 17.30 18.56
N ILE A 123 -2.22 16.37 17.81
CA ILE A 123 -2.38 16.45 16.34
C ILE A 123 -3.85 16.29 15.88
N GLN A 124 -4.82 16.50 16.77
CA GLN A 124 -6.25 16.28 16.51
C GLN A 124 -6.74 17.09 15.29
N GLU A 125 -6.26 18.32 15.17
CA GLU A 125 -6.63 19.22 14.07
C GLU A 125 -6.06 18.78 12.69
N ASN A 126 -5.09 17.89 12.70
CA ASN A 126 -4.38 17.44 11.51
C ASN A 126 -4.70 15.99 11.11
N VAL A 127 -5.62 15.33 11.82
CA VAL A 127 -6.04 13.94 11.53
C VAL A 127 -7.55 13.85 11.38
N PHE A 128 -7.99 13.25 10.28
CA PHE A 128 -9.40 12.99 10.01
C PHE A 128 -9.65 11.48 9.92
N PHE A 129 -10.57 10.97 10.74
CA PHE A 129 -10.98 9.56 10.70
C PHE A 129 -12.21 9.37 9.82
N SER A 130 -12.06 8.65 8.72
CA SER A 130 -13.15 8.15 7.89
C SER A 130 -13.53 6.75 8.39
N ARG A 131 -14.61 6.64 9.15
CA ARG A 131 -14.99 5.41 9.88
C ARG A 131 -15.93 4.50 9.12
N ASP A 132 -16.84 5.10 8.36
CA ASP A 132 -17.89 4.35 7.68
C ASP A 132 -17.34 3.50 6.52
N ARG A 133 -17.93 2.32 6.33
CA ARG A 133 -17.70 1.59 5.08
C ARG A 133 -18.29 2.39 3.91
N ILE A 134 -17.45 2.74 2.97
CA ILE A 134 -17.82 3.52 1.80
C ILE A 134 -17.63 2.70 0.52
N GLU A 135 -18.35 3.10 -0.53
CA GLU A 135 -18.29 2.47 -1.84
C GLU A 135 -16.99 2.82 -2.58
N PHE A 136 -16.65 2.02 -3.58
CA PHE A 136 -15.39 2.20 -4.34
C PHE A 136 -15.28 3.57 -4.99
N GLU A 137 -16.41 4.13 -5.47
CA GLU A 137 -16.47 5.46 -6.07
C GLU A 137 -16.03 6.54 -5.07
N LYS A 138 -16.47 6.46 -3.84
CA LYS A 138 -16.07 7.37 -2.76
C LYS A 138 -14.62 7.14 -2.34
N MET A 139 -14.15 5.89 -2.33
CA MET A 139 -12.74 5.59 -2.11
C MET A 139 -11.87 6.19 -3.22
N ASN A 140 -12.30 6.12 -4.49
CA ASN A 140 -11.61 6.77 -5.60
C ASN A 140 -11.45 8.28 -5.36
N VAL A 141 -12.48 8.95 -4.82
CA VAL A 141 -12.40 10.37 -4.44
C VAL A 141 -11.33 10.59 -3.38
N LEU A 142 -11.32 9.80 -2.28
CA LEU A 142 -10.36 9.97 -1.20
C LEU A 142 -8.90 9.84 -1.68
N TYR A 143 -8.61 8.89 -2.56
CA TYR A 143 -7.27 8.78 -3.15
C TYR A 143 -6.93 9.96 -4.05
N ASN A 144 -7.88 10.45 -4.87
CA ASN A 144 -7.63 11.57 -5.78
C ASN A 144 -7.42 12.90 -5.08
N ILE A 145 -8.07 13.14 -3.92
CA ILE A 145 -7.85 14.36 -3.13
C ILE A 145 -6.56 14.32 -2.31
N SER A 146 -5.89 13.17 -2.23
CA SER A 146 -4.68 12.98 -1.46
C SER A 146 -3.43 13.22 -2.29
N ASP A 147 -2.41 13.82 -1.69
CA ASP A 147 -1.11 14.07 -2.31
C ASP A 147 -0.21 12.83 -2.27
N PHE A 148 -0.44 11.94 -1.29
CA PHE A 148 0.23 10.64 -1.19
C PHE A 148 -0.61 9.63 -0.40
N CYS A 149 -0.37 8.35 -0.65
CA CYS A 149 -0.86 7.24 0.17
C CYS A 149 0.31 6.61 0.93
N ILE A 150 0.12 6.32 2.21
CA ILE A 150 1.17 5.75 3.05
C ILE A 150 0.78 4.38 3.57
N ASN A 151 1.76 3.46 3.62
CA ASN A 151 1.63 2.17 4.27
C ASN A 151 2.80 1.95 5.22
N THR A 152 2.52 1.66 6.48
CA THR A 152 3.52 1.51 7.56
C THR A 152 3.63 0.07 8.06
N SER A 153 3.06 -0.91 7.36
CA SER A 153 2.98 -2.31 7.80
C SER A 153 4.36 -2.96 8.00
N TYR A 154 4.50 -3.78 9.03
CA TYR A 154 5.68 -4.64 9.24
C TYR A 154 5.88 -5.69 8.15
N ALA A 155 4.77 -6.17 7.61
CA ALA A 155 4.71 -7.14 6.53
C ALA A 155 3.40 -6.95 5.79
N GLU A 156 3.46 -7.07 4.47
CA GLU A 156 2.28 -6.95 3.62
C GLU A 156 2.33 -7.99 2.50
N GLY A 157 1.28 -8.79 2.40
CA GLY A 157 1.19 -9.81 1.36
C GLY A 157 1.18 -9.21 -0.04
N PHE A 158 0.35 -8.18 -0.23
CA PHE A 158 0.28 -7.45 -1.49
C PHE A 158 0.13 -5.92 -1.29
N GLY A 159 -0.91 -5.47 -0.55
CA GLY A 159 -1.22 -4.05 -0.35
C GLY A 159 -2.21 -3.52 -1.39
N LEU A 160 -3.49 -3.93 -1.31
CA LEU A 160 -4.51 -3.47 -2.25
C LEU A 160 -4.73 -1.96 -2.17
N SER A 161 -4.76 -1.37 -0.97
CA SER A 161 -4.97 0.07 -0.79
C SER A 161 -3.88 0.92 -1.45
N THR A 162 -2.64 0.44 -1.47
CA THR A 162 -1.54 1.12 -2.19
C THR A 162 -1.70 0.99 -3.71
N LEU A 163 -2.16 -0.15 -4.22
CA LEU A 163 -2.47 -0.30 -5.65
C LEU A 163 -3.64 0.60 -6.05
N GLU A 164 -4.71 0.68 -5.25
CA GLU A 164 -5.86 1.57 -5.46
C GLU A 164 -5.40 3.03 -5.61
N ALA A 165 -4.54 3.50 -4.69
CA ALA A 165 -3.93 4.83 -4.76
C ALA A 165 -3.11 5.02 -6.05
N MET A 166 -2.26 4.05 -6.40
CA MET A 166 -1.44 4.12 -7.61
C MET A 166 -2.28 4.19 -8.88
N MET A 167 -3.40 3.49 -8.96
CA MET A 167 -4.32 3.54 -10.11
C MET A 167 -4.95 4.93 -10.30
N THR A 168 -5.11 5.71 -9.23
CA THR A 168 -5.52 7.13 -9.31
C THR A 168 -4.35 8.08 -9.63
N GLY A 169 -3.13 7.56 -9.68
CA GLY A 169 -1.90 8.36 -9.85
C GLY A 169 -1.43 9.02 -8.56
N THR A 170 -1.90 8.56 -7.40
CA THR A 170 -1.43 9.03 -6.10
C THR A 170 -0.15 8.28 -5.72
N PRO A 171 0.98 8.98 -5.50
CA PRO A 171 2.24 8.36 -5.14
C PRO A 171 2.16 7.68 -3.77
N ILE A 172 2.99 6.65 -3.56
CA ILE A 172 2.98 5.89 -2.33
C ILE A 172 4.27 6.07 -1.52
N ILE A 173 4.12 6.10 -0.20
CA ILE A 173 5.24 5.97 0.76
C ILE A 173 5.10 4.60 1.41
N ALA A 174 6.07 3.73 1.22
CA ALA A 174 5.98 2.38 1.77
C ALA A 174 7.36 1.76 2.01
N PRO A 175 7.51 0.88 3.04
CA PRO A 175 8.70 0.08 3.23
C PRO A 175 8.84 -0.96 2.10
N LYS A 176 10.08 -1.33 1.80
CA LYS A 176 10.40 -2.43 0.88
C LYS A 176 10.14 -3.78 1.56
N THR A 177 8.90 -4.07 1.89
CA THR A 177 8.47 -5.31 2.53
C THR A 177 7.42 -6.05 1.70
N GLY A 178 7.55 -7.34 1.57
CA GLY A 178 6.59 -8.21 0.89
C GLY A 178 6.14 -7.69 -0.48
N GLY A 179 4.82 -7.66 -0.68
CA GLY A 179 4.21 -7.19 -1.92
C GLY A 179 4.36 -5.70 -2.21
N LEU A 180 4.59 -4.88 -1.17
CA LEU A 180 4.80 -3.44 -1.32
C LEU A 180 6.08 -3.12 -2.10
N THR A 181 7.11 -3.96 -2.01
CA THR A 181 8.38 -3.75 -2.70
C THR A 181 8.18 -3.53 -4.19
N ARG A 182 7.37 -4.38 -4.84
CA ARG A 182 7.11 -4.29 -6.29
C ARG A 182 6.12 -3.18 -6.66
N GLN A 183 5.41 -2.63 -5.69
CA GLN A 183 4.56 -1.46 -5.90
C GLN A 183 5.35 -0.16 -5.77
N VAL A 184 6.15 -0.01 -4.72
CA VAL A 184 6.87 1.23 -4.44
C VAL A 184 8.12 1.40 -5.33
N VAL A 185 8.70 0.28 -5.81
CA VAL A 185 9.84 0.28 -6.75
C VAL A 185 9.40 -0.25 -8.10
N ASP A 186 9.59 0.54 -9.13
CA ASP A 186 9.47 0.09 -10.52
C ASP A 186 10.63 -0.87 -10.83
N HIS A 187 10.33 -2.15 -10.95
CA HIS A 187 11.34 -3.19 -11.15
C HIS A 187 12.05 -3.14 -12.51
N ASN A 188 11.50 -2.42 -13.49
CA ASN A 188 12.10 -2.30 -14.82
C ASN A 188 13.31 -1.37 -14.83
N ASN A 189 13.34 -0.37 -13.93
CA ASN A 189 14.36 0.67 -13.95
C ASN A 189 14.86 1.09 -12.56
N GLY A 190 14.32 0.50 -11.48
CA GLY A 190 14.72 0.78 -10.10
C GLY A 190 14.23 2.13 -9.56
N THR A 191 13.43 2.89 -10.31
CA THR A 191 12.89 4.17 -9.82
C THR A 191 11.70 3.98 -8.90
N HIS A 192 11.42 4.96 -8.03
CA HIS A 192 10.37 4.84 -7.03
C HIS A 192 9.02 5.43 -7.51
N ASN A 193 7.92 4.80 -7.13
CA ASN A 193 6.55 5.26 -7.37
C ASN A 193 6.03 6.16 -6.21
N GLY A 194 6.89 6.97 -5.68
CA GLY A 194 6.79 7.81 -4.51
C GLY A 194 8.08 7.70 -3.72
N VAL A 195 8.03 7.25 -2.46
CA VAL A 195 9.23 7.03 -1.64
C VAL A 195 9.27 5.60 -1.13
N ALA A 196 10.26 4.85 -1.60
CA ALA A 196 10.57 3.51 -1.11
C ALA A 196 11.50 3.61 0.11
N LEU A 197 11.09 3.07 1.24
CA LEU A 197 11.87 3.07 2.47
C LEU A 197 12.60 1.74 2.65
N ASP A 198 13.89 1.83 2.90
CA ASP A 198 14.69 0.67 3.29
C ASP A 198 14.30 0.21 4.70
N ILE A 199 14.49 -1.07 4.97
CA ILE A 199 14.22 -1.65 6.29
C ILE A 199 15.38 -1.33 7.20
N ASP A 200 15.12 -0.62 8.29
CA ASP A 200 16.15 -0.26 9.27
C ASP A 200 16.59 -1.47 10.08
N PHE A 201 15.63 -2.31 10.49
CA PHE A 201 15.93 -3.56 11.19
C PHE A 201 14.79 -4.57 11.06
N LYS A 202 15.11 -5.85 11.30
CA LYS A 202 14.16 -6.95 11.35
C LYS A 202 14.10 -7.54 12.74
N THR A 203 12.87 -7.83 13.18
CA THR A 203 12.65 -8.52 14.45
C THR A 203 12.04 -9.88 14.17
N MET A 204 12.59 -10.92 14.83
CA MET A 204 11.97 -12.22 14.80
C MET A 204 10.84 -12.23 15.82
N VAL A 205 9.63 -12.37 15.31
CA VAL A 205 8.40 -12.56 16.06
C VAL A 205 7.84 -13.91 15.68
N GLY A 206 7.19 -14.58 16.57
CA GLY A 206 6.65 -15.88 16.24
C GLY A 206 5.63 -16.35 17.27
N SER A 207 5.04 -17.49 16.99
CA SER A 207 4.16 -18.23 17.89
C SER A 207 4.61 -19.67 17.97
N GLN A 208 4.00 -20.46 18.86
CA GLN A 208 4.31 -21.89 18.94
C GLN A 208 4.08 -22.62 17.62
N THR A 209 3.06 -22.22 16.87
CA THR A 209 2.70 -22.86 15.59
C THR A 209 3.49 -22.35 14.40
N VAL A 210 3.96 -21.10 14.46
CA VAL A 210 4.79 -20.47 13.41
C VAL A 210 5.96 -19.73 14.06
N PRO A 211 7.04 -20.44 14.40
CA PRO A 211 8.10 -19.89 15.25
C PRO A 211 9.02 -18.88 14.54
N TYR A 212 9.11 -18.93 13.21
CA TYR A 212 10.04 -18.11 12.43
C TYR A 212 9.27 -17.12 11.56
N ILE A 213 8.75 -16.04 12.17
CA ILE A 213 8.20 -14.91 11.45
C ILE A 213 9.11 -13.72 11.68
N TYR A 214 9.47 -13.02 10.61
CA TYR A 214 10.20 -11.76 10.68
C TYR A 214 9.26 -10.61 10.35
N GLU A 215 9.38 -9.54 11.13
CA GLU A 215 8.74 -8.25 10.86
C GLU A 215 9.79 -7.22 10.48
N ASP A 216 9.47 -6.43 9.45
CA ASP A 216 10.32 -5.40 8.89
C ASP A 216 9.98 -4.04 9.50
N TYR A 217 10.97 -3.36 10.10
CA TYR A 217 10.76 -2.09 10.79
C TYR A 217 11.45 -0.95 10.07
N VAL A 218 10.71 0.16 9.95
CA VAL A 218 11.22 1.46 9.52
C VAL A 218 10.94 2.46 10.63
N GLN A 219 11.90 3.32 10.95
CA GLN A 219 11.80 4.34 11.98
C GLN A 219 10.84 5.45 11.57
N SER A 220 10.17 6.06 12.54
CA SER A 220 9.18 7.12 12.31
C SER A 220 9.79 8.35 11.63
N GLU A 221 11.04 8.68 11.92
CA GLU A 221 11.80 9.77 11.31
C GLU A 221 11.97 9.59 9.80
N ASN A 222 12.16 8.34 9.33
CA ASN A 222 12.30 8.03 7.93
C ASN A 222 10.97 8.23 7.17
N PHE A 223 9.84 7.87 7.77
CA PHE A 223 8.52 8.19 7.23
C PHE A 223 8.26 9.70 7.20
N ALA A 224 8.61 10.42 8.27
CA ALA A 224 8.46 11.88 8.32
C ALA A 224 9.30 12.58 7.24
N THR A 225 10.54 12.15 7.03
CA THR A 225 11.42 12.63 5.96
C THR A 225 10.85 12.32 4.58
N ALA A 226 10.28 11.14 4.38
CA ALA A 226 9.62 10.77 3.13
C ALA A 226 8.41 11.66 2.82
N MET A 227 7.58 11.98 3.82
CA MET A 227 6.46 12.92 3.65
C MET A 227 6.96 14.32 3.27
N MET A 228 8.02 14.82 3.92
CA MET A 228 8.64 16.09 3.56
C MET A 228 9.15 16.10 2.13
N SER A 229 9.78 15.02 1.67
CA SER A 229 10.31 14.94 0.30
C SER A 229 9.22 15.03 -0.77
N ILE A 230 8.01 14.49 -0.51
CA ILE A 230 6.86 14.65 -1.43
C ILE A 230 6.26 16.06 -1.31
N HIS A 231 6.21 16.61 -0.10
CA HIS A 231 5.71 17.97 0.12
C HIS A 231 6.52 19.00 -0.70
N GLU A 232 7.84 18.90 -0.64
CA GLU A 232 8.78 19.83 -1.30
C GLU A 232 8.81 19.74 -2.84
N LEU A 233 8.21 18.71 -3.44
CA LEU A 233 8.13 18.61 -4.90
C LEU A 233 7.35 19.79 -5.49
N SER A 234 7.89 20.41 -6.53
CA SER A 234 7.17 21.38 -7.34
C SER A 234 5.91 20.77 -7.99
N LYS A 235 4.96 21.60 -8.34
CA LYS A 235 3.73 21.16 -9.06
C LYS A 235 4.05 20.35 -10.33
N LYS A 236 5.12 20.72 -11.04
CA LYS A 236 5.57 19.99 -12.24
C LYS A 236 6.07 18.58 -11.91
N GLU A 237 6.84 18.45 -10.84
CA GLU A 237 7.35 17.16 -10.37
C GLU A 237 6.25 16.27 -9.81
N LYS A 238 5.32 16.81 -9.00
CA LYS A 238 4.12 16.10 -8.51
C LYS A 238 3.29 15.55 -9.68
N ASN A 239 3.07 16.35 -10.71
CA ASN A 239 2.34 15.93 -11.91
C ASN A 239 3.09 14.85 -12.72
N ALA A 240 4.42 14.95 -12.82
CA ALA A 240 5.24 13.95 -13.49
C ALA A 240 5.22 12.63 -12.73
N LEU A 241 5.37 12.67 -11.40
CA LEU A 241 5.28 11.51 -10.52
C LEU A 241 3.91 10.83 -10.61
N SER A 242 2.83 11.60 -10.54
CA SER A 242 1.46 11.09 -10.66
C SER A 242 1.23 10.31 -11.96
N ARG A 243 1.68 10.85 -13.11
CA ARG A 243 1.58 10.16 -14.41
C ARG A 243 2.41 8.88 -14.45
N LYS A 244 3.64 8.92 -13.90
CA LYS A 244 4.52 7.75 -13.82
C LYS A 244 3.90 6.64 -13.00
N VAL A 245 3.40 6.97 -11.79
CA VAL A 245 2.79 6.02 -10.86
C VAL A 245 1.59 5.32 -11.50
N LYS A 246 0.68 6.10 -12.09
CA LYS A 246 -0.49 5.57 -12.79
C LYS A 246 -0.10 4.66 -13.95
N LYS A 247 0.87 5.08 -14.77
CA LYS A 247 1.34 4.28 -15.90
C LYS A 247 1.88 2.94 -15.43
N TYR A 248 2.80 2.95 -14.46
CA TYR A 248 3.38 1.73 -13.92
C TYR A 248 2.31 0.80 -13.32
N ALA A 249 1.38 1.33 -12.51
CA ALA A 249 0.31 0.51 -11.93
C ALA A 249 -0.57 -0.15 -12.99
N SER A 250 -0.93 0.59 -14.05
CA SER A 250 -1.78 0.08 -15.14
C SER A 250 -1.08 -0.97 -16.01
N GLU A 251 0.24 -0.90 -16.14
CA GLU A 251 1.04 -1.86 -16.92
C GLU A 251 1.40 -3.09 -16.09
N GLU A 252 1.99 -2.90 -14.91
CA GLU A 252 2.47 -4.00 -14.05
C GLU A 252 1.33 -4.81 -13.42
N PHE A 253 0.25 -4.15 -13.03
CA PHE A 253 -0.92 -4.76 -12.38
C PHE A 253 -2.15 -4.70 -13.29
N SER A 254 -1.94 -4.91 -14.59
CA SER A 254 -3.01 -4.94 -15.59
C SER A 254 -4.05 -6.00 -15.26
N HIS A 255 -5.31 -5.58 -15.17
CA HIS A 255 -6.42 -6.49 -14.85
C HIS A 255 -6.57 -7.60 -15.89
N GLN A 256 -6.52 -7.25 -17.18
CA GLN A 256 -6.61 -8.24 -18.25
C GLN A 256 -5.43 -9.22 -18.21
N ALA A 257 -4.20 -8.73 -18.03
CA ALA A 257 -3.03 -9.59 -17.93
C ALA A 257 -3.11 -10.56 -16.74
N THR A 258 -3.66 -10.11 -15.60
CA THR A 258 -3.89 -10.98 -14.43
C THR A 258 -4.92 -12.07 -14.74
N ILE A 259 -6.03 -11.72 -15.41
CA ILE A 259 -7.04 -12.71 -15.84
C ILE A 259 -6.40 -13.75 -16.78
N ASP A 260 -5.63 -13.30 -17.76
CA ASP A 260 -4.96 -14.19 -18.73
C ASP A 260 -3.94 -15.12 -18.04
N LEU A 261 -3.17 -14.60 -17.08
CA LEU A 261 -2.25 -15.40 -16.27
C LEU A 261 -2.99 -16.47 -15.45
N TRP A 262 -4.08 -16.11 -14.78
CA TRP A 262 -4.92 -17.08 -14.07
C TRP A 262 -5.46 -18.14 -15.01
N HIS A 263 -6.09 -17.73 -16.13
CA HIS A 263 -6.65 -18.64 -17.11
C HIS A 263 -5.60 -19.62 -17.64
N ASN A 264 -4.46 -19.10 -18.11
CA ASN A 264 -3.43 -19.93 -18.73
C ASN A 264 -2.78 -20.91 -17.74
N THR A 265 -2.50 -20.46 -16.49
CA THR A 265 -1.93 -21.33 -15.46
C THR A 265 -2.90 -22.44 -15.06
N MET A 266 -4.19 -22.13 -14.93
CA MET A 266 -5.21 -23.13 -14.60
C MET A 266 -5.43 -24.15 -15.73
N ILE A 267 -5.58 -23.70 -16.97
CA ILE A 267 -5.77 -24.59 -18.12
C ILE A 267 -4.56 -25.51 -18.30
N LYS A 268 -3.34 -24.97 -18.21
CA LYS A 268 -2.12 -25.76 -18.26
C LYS A 268 -2.12 -26.84 -17.17
N THR A 269 -2.40 -26.46 -15.93
CA THR A 269 -2.41 -27.39 -14.79
C THR A 269 -3.44 -28.50 -14.96
N ILE A 270 -4.65 -28.18 -15.46
CA ILE A 270 -5.68 -29.20 -15.75
C ILE A 270 -5.22 -30.17 -16.84
N SER A 271 -4.58 -29.66 -17.90
CA SER A 271 -4.03 -30.50 -18.96
C SER A 271 -2.93 -31.43 -18.45
N ASP A 272 -1.98 -30.87 -17.69
CA ASP A 272 -0.88 -31.64 -17.11
C ASP A 272 -1.38 -32.71 -16.13
N PHE A 273 -2.41 -32.40 -15.34
CA PHE A 273 -3.06 -33.34 -14.42
C PHE A 273 -3.71 -34.52 -15.16
N LYS A 274 -4.42 -34.26 -16.27
CA LYS A 274 -5.08 -35.31 -17.07
C LYS A 274 -4.07 -36.26 -17.74
N ASN A 275 -2.88 -35.76 -18.00
CA ASN A 275 -1.82 -36.55 -18.69
C ASN A 275 -0.85 -37.19 -17.67
N ARG A 276 -1.11 -37.11 -16.37
CA ARG A 276 -0.29 -37.79 -15.36
C ARG A 276 -0.44 -39.31 -15.48
N GLU A 277 0.69 -40.00 -15.31
CA GLU A 277 0.66 -41.41 -14.98
C GLU A 277 -0.02 -41.61 -13.63
N ASN A 278 -0.87 -42.63 -13.50
CA ASN A 278 -1.59 -42.95 -12.29
C ASN A 278 -0.61 -43.15 -11.12
N TRP A 279 -0.92 -42.58 -9.98
CA TRP A 279 -0.16 -42.79 -8.74
C TRP A 279 -0.12 -44.29 -8.43
N GLN A 280 1.05 -44.89 -8.37
CA GLN A 280 1.22 -46.18 -7.75
C GLN A 280 1.44 -45.99 -6.26
N ILE A 281 0.58 -46.60 -5.44
CA ILE A 281 0.79 -46.65 -3.99
C ILE A 281 1.85 -47.72 -3.78
N GLU A 282 3.07 -47.32 -3.45
CA GLU A 282 4.05 -48.27 -2.92
C GLU A 282 3.74 -48.48 -1.44
N GLU A 283 3.37 -49.72 -1.06
CA GLU A 283 3.37 -50.12 0.34
C GLU A 283 4.81 -50.16 0.83
N ILE A 284 5.11 -49.36 1.82
CA ILE A 284 6.39 -49.32 2.53
C ILE A 284 6.43 -50.44 3.57
#